data_20d759b5a2e36b078b394533d1b17b56
#
_entry.id   20d759b5a2e36b078b394533d1b17b56
#
_cell.length_a   1.000
_cell.length_b   1.000
_cell.length_c   1.000
_cell.angle_alpha   90.00
_cell.angle_beta   90.00
_cell.angle_gamma   90.00
#
_symmetry.space_group_name_H-M   'P 1'
#
loop_
_entity.id
_entity.type
_entity.pdbx_description
1 polymer ?
#
loop_
_entity_poly.entity_id
_entity_poly.type
_entity_poly.pdbx_seq_one_letter_code
_entity_poly.pdbx_strand_id
1 'polypeptide(L)'
;MDPVIVAGALGSLAAGAATALGAVPVLFMRRPSDAQQNLLLGFAAGVMLAASFFSLILPAIEAAQAQGASRTLASAQVVAAVLLGALAIARLNDWVPPLDRLGLGPPGIAAASVRRVGLFVAAVTLHNFPEGMAVGVSFGGGDLAAGRMTALGIGIQNVPEGLAVALALTSIGVARTPAVLAAAASGLVEPVAGLIGVSIVSVASAFLPWGLGLAGGAMVYVVASDIIPDAHQRIAGGGRVSAGLMAGLAAMMFLDTSFG
;
A
#
# COMPACT_ATOMS: atom_id res chain seq x y z
N MET A 1 24.98 6.96 11.08
CA MET A 1 24.03 6.33 10.11
C MET A 1 24.03 7.19 8.87
N ASP A 2 23.99 6.58 7.69
CA ASP A 2 23.88 7.30 6.43
C ASP A 2 22.60 8.15 6.43
N PRO A 3 22.68 9.47 6.08
CA PRO A 3 21.51 10.34 6.04
C PRO A 3 20.38 9.84 5.14
N VAL A 4 20.71 9.14 4.05
CA VAL A 4 19.74 8.54 3.13
C VAL A 4 18.98 7.41 3.80
N ILE A 5 19.66 6.53 4.55
CA ILE A 5 19.04 5.45 5.30
C ILE A 5 18.09 6.02 6.38
N VAL A 6 18.53 7.07 7.08
CA VAL A 6 17.68 7.75 8.08
C VAL A 6 16.44 8.34 7.42
N ALA A 7 16.59 9.01 6.27
CA ALA A 7 15.48 9.62 5.55
C ALA A 7 14.49 8.57 5.06
N GLY A 8 14.95 7.44 4.49
CA GLY A 8 14.09 6.35 4.06
C GLY A 8 13.34 5.68 5.21
N ALA A 9 14.03 5.44 6.34
CA ALA A 9 13.40 4.88 7.54
C ALA A 9 12.35 5.83 8.15
N LEU A 10 12.63 7.13 8.21
CA LEU A 10 11.67 8.12 8.71
C LEU A 10 10.51 8.34 7.74
N GLY A 11 10.77 8.32 6.43
CA GLY A 11 9.73 8.44 5.41
C GLY A 11 8.73 7.27 5.47
N SER A 12 9.23 6.04 5.54
CA SER A 12 8.37 4.86 5.66
C SER A 12 7.67 4.76 7.04
N LEU A 13 8.31 5.22 8.11
CA LEU A 13 7.66 5.35 9.41
C LEU A 13 6.51 6.38 9.37
N ALA A 14 6.71 7.52 8.70
CA ALA A 14 5.67 8.54 8.56
C ALA A 14 4.49 8.03 7.72
N ALA A 15 4.78 7.30 6.63
CA ALA A 15 3.76 6.67 5.80
C ALA A 15 2.95 5.62 6.59
N GLY A 16 3.61 4.70 7.30
CA GLY A 16 2.94 3.70 8.14
C GLY A 16 2.18 4.31 9.32
N ALA A 17 2.66 5.43 9.88
CA ALA A 17 1.93 6.16 10.92
C ALA A 17 0.61 6.76 10.39
N ALA A 18 0.50 7.06 9.10
CA ALA A 18 -0.74 7.53 8.49
C ALA A 18 -1.85 6.47 8.53
N THR A 19 -1.51 5.17 8.46
CA THR A 19 -2.46 4.06 8.69
C THR A 19 -3.07 4.14 10.10
N ALA A 20 -2.22 4.37 11.11
CA ALA A 20 -2.69 4.55 12.49
C ALA A 20 -3.58 5.79 12.63
N LEU A 21 -3.19 6.92 12.03
CA LEU A 21 -3.97 8.17 12.03
C LEU A 21 -5.33 7.98 11.37
N GLY A 22 -5.38 7.24 10.25
CA GLY A 22 -6.61 6.90 9.55
C GLY A 22 -7.58 6.06 10.38
N ALA A 23 -7.07 5.20 11.27
CA ALA A 23 -7.88 4.37 12.15
C ALA A 23 -8.47 5.14 13.35
N VAL A 24 -7.81 6.20 13.83
CA VAL A 24 -8.21 6.96 15.04
C VAL A 24 -9.66 7.43 15.02
N PRO A 25 -10.24 7.93 13.91
CA PRO A 25 -11.64 8.35 13.89
C PRO A 25 -12.63 7.29 14.37
N VAL A 26 -12.31 6.00 14.22
CA VAL A 26 -13.19 4.89 14.66
C VAL A 26 -13.46 4.91 16.17
N LEU A 27 -12.58 5.52 16.97
CA LEU A 27 -12.78 5.66 18.42
C LEU A 27 -14.01 6.53 18.75
N PHE A 28 -14.31 7.53 17.92
CA PHE A 28 -15.27 8.60 18.23
C PHE A 28 -16.45 8.67 17.27
N MET A 29 -16.30 8.22 16.02
CA MET A 29 -17.31 8.39 15.00
C MET A 29 -18.40 7.31 15.04
N ARG A 30 -19.59 7.64 14.54
CA ARG A 30 -20.58 6.64 14.12
C ARG A 30 -20.06 5.92 12.88
N ARG A 31 -20.47 4.65 12.68
CA ARG A 31 -20.06 3.89 11.49
C ARG A 31 -20.39 4.68 10.22
N PRO A 32 -19.41 4.91 9.33
CA PRO A 32 -19.69 5.49 8.02
C PRO A 32 -20.65 4.58 7.26
N SER A 33 -21.47 5.18 6.41
CA SER A 33 -22.32 4.40 5.50
C SER A 33 -21.45 3.57 4.55
N ASP A 34 -21.98 2.45 4.10
CA ASP A 34 -21.29 1.58 3.11
C ASP A 34 -20.86 2.38 1.87
N ALA A 35 -21.67 3.36 1.49
CA ALA A 35 -21.39 4.28 0.40
C ALA A 35 -20.14 5.14 0.62
N GLN A 36 -19.92 5.62 1.84
CA GLN A 36 -18.70 6.37 2.21
C GLN A 36 -17.49 5.45 2.27
N GLN A 37 -17.65 4.23 2.81
CA GLN A 37 -16.57 3.25 2.82
C GLN A 37 -16.11 2.88 1.40
N ASN A 38 -17.05 2.65 0.49
CA ASN A 38 -16.74 2.35 -0.92
C ASN A 38 -16.05 3.51 -1.64
N LEU A 39 -16.46 4.75 -1.36
CA LEU A 39 -15.79 5.93 -1.91
C LEU A 39 -14.34 6.01 -1.43
N LEU A 40 -14.10 5.78 -0.13
CA LEU A 40 -12.76 5.84 0.48
C LEU A 40 -11.85 4.70 -0.03
N LEU A 41 -12.38 3.47 -0.13
CA LEU A 41 -11.61 2.35 -0.69
C LEU A 41 -11.29 2.58 -2.17
N GLY A 42 -12.25 3.09 -2.94
CA GLY A 42 -12.00 3.50 -4.33
C GLY A 42 -10.92 4.58 -4.41
N PHE A 43 -10.96 5.59 -3.52
CA PHE A 43 -9.95 6.64 -3.48
C PHE A 43 -8.56 6.07 -3.19
N ALA A 44 -8.41 5.21 -2.19
CA ALA A 44 -7.15 4.54 -1.90
C ALA A 44 -6.63 3.76 -3.12
N ALA A 45 -7.49 2.94 -3.76
CA ALA A 45 -7.14 2.21 -4.97
C ALA A 45 -6.65 3.13 -6.10
N GLY A 46 -7.28 4.29 -6.28
CA GLY A 46 -6.89 5.28 -7.29
C GLY A 46 -5.53 5.91 -7.00
N VAL A 47 -5.26 6.28 -5.74
CA VAL A 47 -3.95 6.79 -5.31
C VAL A 47 -2.87 5.73 -5.52
N MET A 48 -3.11 4.47 -5.09
CA MET A 48 -2.16 3.37 -5.26
C MET A 48 -1.83 3.12 -6.73
N LEU A 49 -2.83 3.11 -7.63
CA LEU A 49 -2.58 2.96 -9.07
C LEU A 49 -1.72 4.09 -9.61
N ALA A 50 -2.05 5.35 -9.31
CA ALA A 50 -1.27 6.49 -9.77
C ALA A 50 0.17 6.42 -9.24
N ALA A 51 0.36 6.19 -7.93
CA ALA A 51 1.68 6.03 -7.33
C ALA A 51 2.48 4.89 -7.96
N SER A 52 1.83 3.74 -8.24
CA SER A 52 2.50 2.61 -8.90
C SER A 52 3.08 3.00 -10.26
N PHE A 53 2.36 3.80 -11.05
CA PHE A 53 2.83 4.21 -12.37
C PHE A 53 3.78 5.41 -12.30
N PHE A 54 3.38 6.49 -11.65
CA PHE A 54 4.10 7.77 -11.70
C PHE A 54 5.30 7.80 -10.75
N SER A 55 5.14 7.31 -9.50
CA SER A 55 6.22 7.35 -8.51
C SER A 55 7.15 6.12 -8.55
N LEU A 56 6.76 4.99 -9.19
CA LEU A 56 7.54 3.76 -9.17
C LEU A 56 7.93 3.26 -10.56
N ILE A 57 6.98 2.90 -11.43
CA ILE A 57 7.27 2.23 -12.71
C ILE A 57 7.98 3.17 -13.68
N LEU A 58 7.52 4.40 -13.84
CA LEU A 58 8.16 5.37 -14.73
C LEU A 58 9.55 5.75 -14.22
N PRO A 59 9.77 6.14 -12.94
CA PRO A 59 11.10 6.37 -12.40
C PRO A 59 12.03 5.16 -12.46
N ALA A 60 11.49 3.92 -12.37
CA ALA A 60 12.30 2.71 -12.58
C ALA A 60 12.90 2.66 -13.99
N ILE A 61 12.10 2.98 -15.02
CA ILE A 61 12.57 3.02 -16.41
C ILE A 61 13.63 4.12 -16.59
N GLU A 62 13.40 5.31 -16.01
CA GLU A 62 14.35 6.42 -16.06
C GLU A 62 15.66 6.08 -15.35
N ALA A 63 15.60 5.46 -14.18
CA ALA A 63 16.76 4.98 -13.44
C ALA A 63 17.58 3.95 -14.22
N ALA A 64 16.91 3.00 -14.90
CA ALA A 64 17.59 2.02 -15.74
C ALA A 64 18.28 2.68 -16.96
N GLN A 65 17.64 3.69 -17.57
CA GLN A 65 18.24 4.46 -18.65
C GLN A 65 19.45 5.31 -18.15
N ALA A 66 19.35 5.92 -16.99
CA ALA A 66 20.45 6.65 -16.36
C ALA A 66 21.67 5.75 -16.06
N GLN A 67 21.42 4.44 -15.85
CA GLN A 67 22.47 3.42 -15.71
C GLN A 67 23.03 2.92 -17.05
N GLY A 68 22.64 3.51 -18.18
CA GLY A 68 23.16 3.20 -19.52
C GLY A 68 22.35 2.19 -20.33
N ALA A 69 21.19 1.74 -19.84
CA ALA A 69 20.33 0.86 -20.64
C ALA A 69 19.66 1.64 -21.79
N SER A 70 19.55 1.02 -22.98
CA SER A 70 18.67 1.57 -24.01
C SER A 70 17.22 1.58 -23.53
N ARG A 71 16.38 2.47 -24.08
CA ARG A 71 14.96 2.56 -23.69
C ARG A 71 14.24 1.22 -23.74
N THR A 72 14.48 0.42 -24.78
CA THR A 72 13.87 -0.91 -24.92
C THR A 72 14.34 -1.87 -23.83
N LEU A 73 15.64 -1.86 -23.53
CA LEU A 73 16.20 -2.73 -22.47
C LEU A 73 15.70 -2.31 -21.08
N ALA A 74 15.68 -1.00 -20.80
CA ALA A 74 15.14 -0.46 -19.57
C ALA A 74 13.67 -0.85 -19.36
N SER A 75 12.84 -0.69 -20.40
CA SER A 75 11.43 -1.11 -20.35
C SER A 75 11.29 -2.62 -20.14
N ALA A 76 12.07 -3.44 -20.82
CA ALA A 76 12.04 -4.90 -20.65
C ALA A 76 12.45 -5.32 -19.23
N GLN A 77 13.49 -4.70 -18.68
CA GLN A 77 13.95 -4.91 -17.31
C GLN A 77 12.86 -4.57 -16.29
N VAL A 78 12.24 -3.40 -16.44
CA VAL A 78 11.21 -2.95 -15.49
C VAL A 78 9.93 -3.79 -15.63
N VAL A 79 9.53 -4.17 -16.85
CA VAL A 79 8.40 -5.11 -17.04
C VAL A 79 8.69 -6.45 -16.35
N ALA A 80 9.90 -6.99 -16.47
CA ALA A 80 10.28 -8.19 -15.74
C ALA A 80 10.19 -8.01 -14.22
N ALA A 81 10.67 -6.87 -13.69
CA ALA A 81 10.56 -6.54 -12.27
C ALA A 81 9.10 -6.42 -11.81
N VAL A 82 8.23 -5.75 -12.58
CA VAL A 82 6.79 -5.64 -12.32
C VAL A 82 6.13 -7.01 -12.24
N LEU A 83 6.41 -7.90 -13.20
CA LEU A 83 5.85 -9.26 -13.19
C LEU A 83 6.35 -10.09 -12.01
N LEU A 84 7.62 -9.94 -11.65
CA LEU A 84 8.19 -10.60 -10.46
C LEU A 84 7.57 -10.07 -9.17
N GLY A 85 7.34 -8.77 -9.05
CA GLY A 85 6.67 -8.16 -7.91
C GLY A 85 5.22 -8.65 -7.75
N ALA A 86 4.46 -8.65 -8.85
CA ALA A 86 3.11 -9.20 -8.87
C ALA A 86 3.09 -10.69 -8.47
N LEU A 87 4.02 -11.49 -9.01
CA LEU A 87 4.14 -12.90 -8.66
C LEU A 87 4.54 -13.11 -7.20
N ALA A 88 5.44 -12.29 -6.68
CA ALA A 88 5.90 -12.39 -5.29
C ALA A 88 4.75 -12.17 -4.32
N ILE A 89 3.96 -11.10 -4.51
CA ILE A 89 2.82 -10.82 -3.63
C ILE A 89 1.70 -11.86 -3.80
N ALA A 90 1.44 -12.34 -5.03
CA ALA A 90 0.49 -13.41 -5.27
C ALA A 90 0.85 -14.68 -4.48
N ARG A 91 2.13 -15.08 -4.49
CA ARG A 91 2.60 -16.25 -3.72
C ARG A 91 2.59 -16.02 -2.22
N LEU A 92 2.89 -14.80 -1.77
CA LEU A 92 2.81 -14.44 -0.36
C LEU A 92 1.38 -14.52 0.15
N ASN A 93 0.39 -14.08 -0.62
CA ASN A 93 -1.04 -14.22 -0.30
C ASN A 93 -1.45 -15.69 -0.10
N ASP A 94 -0.91 -16.63 -0.89
CA ASP A 94 -1.20 -18.06 -0.75
C ASP A 94 -0.71 -18.65 0.59
N TRP A 95 0.30 -18.02 1.22
CA TRP A 95 0.91 -18.50 2.46
C TRP A 95 0.26 -17.94 3.72
N VAL A 96 -0.59 -16.92 3.61
CA VAL A 96 -1.27 -16.34 4.77
C VAL A 96 -2.38 -17.26 5.24
N PRO A 97 -2.28 -17.83 6.45
CA PRO A 97 -3.34 -18.66 6.98
C PRO A 97 -4.57 -17.81 7.33
N PRO A 98 -5.78 -18.28 7.02
CA PRO A 98 -7.01 -17.62 7.44
C PRO A 98 -7.08 -17.52 8.96
N LEU A 99 -7.48 -16.35 9.51
CA LEU A 99 -7.51 -16.08 10.97
C LEU A 99 -8.43 -17.05 11.76
N ASP A 100 -9.45 -17.62 11.13
CA ASP A 100 -10.32 -18.64 11.74
C ASP A 100 -9.55 -19.91 12.09
N ARG A 101 -8.52 -20.28 11.31
CA ARG A 101 -7.62 -21.41 11.64
C ARG A 101 -6.71 -21.12 12.82
N LEU A 102 -6.46 -19.85 13.12
CA LEU A 102 -5.66 -19.42 14.27
C LEU A 102 -6.51 -19.26 15.54
N GLY A 103 -7.81 -19.56 15.50
CA GLY A 103 -8.72 -19.39 16.63
C GLY A 103 -8.95 -17.92 17.03
N LEU A 104 -8.62 -16.98 16.14
CA LEU A 104 -8.74 -15.55 16.37
C LEU A 104 -10.10 -15.06 15.86
N GLY A 105 -11.01 -14.79 16.78
CA GLY A 105 -12.31 -14.22 16.45
C GLY A 105 -13.15 -14.00 17.69
N PRO A 106 -14.06 -13.00 17.71
CA PRO A 106 -14.97 -12.78 18.83
C PRO A 106 -15.96 -13.97 18.98
N PRO A 107 -16.28 -14.39 20.21
CA PRO A 107 -17.25 -15.44 20.44
C PRO A 107 -18.64 -15.08 19.90
N GLY A 108 -19.31 -16.05 19.30
CA GLY A 108 -20.67 -15.87 18.76
C GLY A 108 -20.78 -15.24 17.38
N ILE A 109 -19.65 -14.94 16.72
CA ILE A 109 -19.63 -14.44 15.34
C ILE A 109 -19.46 -15.60 14.36
N ALA A 110 -20.20 -15.55 13.24
CA ALA A 110 -20.11 -16.58 12.20
C ALA A 110 -18.67 -16.70 11.68
N ALA A 111 -18.11 -17.91 11.68
CA ALA A 111 -16.74 -18.18 11.24
C ALA A 111 -16.41 -17.61 9.84
N ALA A 112 -17.40 -17.65 8.92
CA ALA A 112 -17.25 -17.06 7.59
C ALA A 112 -16.98 -15.54 7.62
N SER A 113 -17.60 -14.79 8.56
CA SER A 113 -17.39 -13.36 8.71
C SER A 113 -16.00 -13.08 9.31
N VAL A 114 -15.60 -13.84 10.32
CA VAL A 114 -14.25 -13.73 10.92
C VAL A 114 -13.18 -14.03 9.87
N ARG A 115 -13.38 -15.10 9.10
CA ARG A 115 -12.45 -15.47 8.02
C ARG A 115 -12.32 -14.36 6.97
N ARG A 116 -13.44 -13.82 6.47
CA ARG A 116 -13.42 -12.77 5.45
C ARG A 116 -12.71 -11.51 5.94
N VAL A 117 -13.05 -11.02 7.14
CA VAL A 117 -12.41 -9.84 7.72
C VAL A 117 -10.94 -10.11 8.02
N GLY A 118 -10.62 -11.29 8.53
CA GLY A 118 -9.25 -11.69 8.80
C GLY A 118 -8.37 -11.73 7.54
N LEU A 119 -8.90 -12.28 6.45
CA LEU A 119 -8.20 -12.27 5.15
C LEU A 119 -8.01 -10.86 4.62
N PHE A 120 -9.02 -9.99 4.77
CA PHE A 120 -8.89 -8.58 4.39
C PHE A 120 -7.78 -7.88 5.19
N VAL A 121 -7.76 -8.02 6.52
CA VAL A 121 -6.71 -7.42 7.36
C VAL A 121 -5.33 -7.98 7.03
N ALA A 122 -5.22 -9.29 6.80
CA ALA A 122 -3.97 -9.92 6.40
C ALA A 122 -3.49 -9.41 5.03
N ALA A 123 -4.41 -9.31 4.06
CA ALA A 123 -4.11 -8.74 2.76
C ALA A 123 -3.57 -7.31 2.91
N VAL A 124 -4.28 -6.40 3.59
CA VAL A 124 -3.79 -5.03 3.83
C VAL A 124 -2.42 -5.02 4.52
N THR A 125 -2.20 -5.87 5.52
CA THR A 125 -0.89 -5.97 6.19
C THR A 125 0.23 -6.38 5.22
N LEU A 126 -0.07 -7.28 4.28
CA LEU A 126 0.88 -7.66 3.23
C LEU A 126 1.11 -6.55 2.21
N HIS A 127 0.09 -5.72 1.93
CA HIS A 127 0.21 -4.57 1.05
C HIS A 127 1.19 -3.52 1.60
N ASN A 128 1.19 -3.30 2.90
CA ASN A 128 2.08 -2.35 3.56
C ASN A 128 3.58 -2.71 3.37
N PHE A 129 3.90 -3.99 3.06
CA PHE A 129 5.29 -4.36 2.78
C PHE A 129 5.82 -3.76 1.46
N PRO A 130 5.17 -3.94 0.29
CA PRO A 130 5.53 -3.23 -0.94
C PRO A 130 5.53 -1.70 -0.81
N GLU A 131 4.62 -1.13 -0.04
CA GLU A 131 4.51 0.31 0.19
C GLU A 131 5.72 0.85 0.95
N GLY A 132 6.06 0.27 2.08
CA GLY A 132 7.26 0.61 2.81
C GLY A 132 8.53 0.41 1.97
N MET A 133 8.60 -0.70 1.22
CA MET A 133 9.70 -0.98 0.29
C MET A 133 9.83 0.13 -0.77
N ALA A 134 8.69 0.58 -1.36
CA ALA A 134 8.66 1.64 -2.36
C ALA A 134 9.25 2.96 -1.80
N VAL A 135 8.84 3.37 -0.60
CA VAL A 135 9.39 4.55 0.07
C VAL A 135 10.90 4.39 0.28
N GLY A 136 11.32 3.26 0.87
CA GLY A 136 12.73 3.00 1.14
C GLY A 136 13.61 3.02 -0.11
N VAL A 137 13.17 2.35 -1.18
CA VAL A 137 13.87 2.29 -2.48
C VAL A 137 13.96 3.67 -3.12
N SER A 138 12.88 4.46 -3.08
CA SER A 138 12.85 5.83 -3.64
C SER A 138 13.86 6.74 -2.95
N PHE A 139 13.95 6.70 -1.62
CA PHE A 139 15.01 7.41 -0.89
C PHE A 139 16.40 6.85 -1.19
N GLY A 140 16.53 5.54 -1.31
CA GLY A 140 17.79 4.84 -1.57
C GLY A 140 18.47 5.25 -2.89
N GLY A 141 17.69 5.73 -3.86
CA GLY A 141 18.20 6.30 -5.11
C GLY A 141 18.95 7.62 -4.94
N GLY A 142 18.94 8.22 -3.76
CA GLY A 142 19.62 9.49 -3.46
C GLY A 142 18.80 10.74 -3.80
N ASP A 143 17.67 10.60 -4.45
CA ASP A 143 16.72 11.68 -4.72
C ASP A 143 15.74 11.84 -3.55
N LEU A 144 16.03 12.82 -2.69
CA LEU A 144 15.20 13.12 -1.52
C LEU A 144 13.82 13.67 -1.90
N ALA A 145 13.66 14.31 -3.07
CA ALA A 145 12.38 14.82 -3.53
C ALA A 145 11.49 13.68 -3.96
N ALA A 146 11.98 12.78 -4.80
CA ALA A 146 11.27 11.56 -5.19
C ALA A 146 10.87 10.70 -3.98
N GLY A 147 11.79 10.49 -3.02
CA GLY A 147 11.49 9.75 -1.79
C GLY A 147 10.38 10.39 -0.96
N ARG A 148 10.37 11.73 -0.82
CA ARG A 148 9.31 12.46 -0.11
C ARG A 148 7.98 12.38 -0.82
N MET A 149 7.95 12.48 -2.15
CA MET A 149 6.72 12.37 -2.92
C MET A 149 6.12 10.98 -2.82
N THR A 150 6.93 9.93 -2.94
CA THR A 150 6.49 8.54 -2.72
C THR A 150 5.93 8.36 -1.30
N ALA A 151 6.63 8.84 -0.27
CA ALA A 151 6.16 8.75 1.12
C ALA A 151 4.86 9.53 1.36
N LEU A 152 4.70 10.70 0.73
CA LEU A 152 3.48 11.51 0.84
C LEU A 152 2.31 10.80 0.16
N GLY A 153 2.48 10.30 -1.05
CA GLY A 153 1.44 9.57 -1.79
C GLY A 153 0.96 8.34 -1.03
N ILE A 154 1.91 7.53 -0.55
CA ILE A 154 1.61 6.34 0.26
C ILE A 154 0.94 6.76 1.59
N GLY A 155 1.42 7.79 2.27
CA GLY A 155 0.76 8.29 3.48
C GLY A 155 -0.68 8.75 3.25
N ILE A 156 -0.98 9.38 2.12
CA ILE A 156 -2.35 9.80 1.77
C ILE A 156 -3.28 8.58 1.59
N GLN A 157 -2.83 7.53 0.92
CA GLN A 157 -3.64 6.31 0.74
C GLN A 157 -3.81 5.51 2.03
N ASN A 158 -2.82 5.49 2.90
CA ASN A 158 -2.83 4.77 4.17
C ASN A 158 -3.91 5.29 5.13
N VAL A 159 -4.30 6.57 5.04
CA VAL A 159 -5.38 7.11 5.88
C VAL A 159 -6.72 6.40 5.62
N PRO A 160 -7.28 6.32 4.39
CA PRO A 160 -8.48 5.54 4.13
C PRO A 160 -8.28 4.03 4.38
N GLU A 161 -7.10 3.47 4.19
CA GLU A 161 -6.84 2.05 4.47
C GLU A 161 -6.90 1.72 5.96
N GLY A 162 -6.23 2.48 6.80
CA GLY A 162 -6.30 2.31 8.26
C GLY A 162 -7.71 2.44 8.79
N LEU A 163 -8.50 3.40 8.26
CA LEU A 163 -9.92 3.52 8.56
C LEU A 163 -10.68 2.24 8.15
N ALA A 164 -10.44 1.72 6.95
CA ALA A 164 -11.12 0.53 6.44
C ALA A 164 -10.81 -0.72 7.28
N VAL A 165 -9.55 -0.92 7.68
CA VAL A 165 -9.13 -2.03 8.56
C VAL A 165 -9.85 -1.95 9.91
N ALA A 166 -9.83 -0.79 10.58
CA ALA A 166 -10.47 -0.62 11.87
C ALA A 166 -11.99 -0.79 11.79
N LEU A 167 -12.64 -0.29 10.73
CA LEU A 167 -14.08 -0.49 10.49
C LEU A 167 -14.43 -1.96 10.20
N ALA A 168 -13.63 -2.67 9.42
CA ALA A 168 -13.83 -4.08 9.14
C ALA A 168 -13.79 -4.91 10.43
N LEU A 169 -12.80 -4.68 11.29
CA LEU A 169 -12.69 -5.36 12.59
C LEU A 169 -13.87 -5.04 13.52
N THR A 170 -14.28 -3.77 13.60
CA THR A 170 -15.44 -3.41 14.43
C THR A 170 -16.75 -3.96 13.86
N SER A 171 -16.84 -4.24 12.56
CA SER A 171 -18.03 -4.83 11.94
C SER A 171 -18.32 -6.24 12.43
N ILE A 172 -17.32 -6.98 12.85
CA ILE A 172 -17.41 -8.32 13.42
C ILE A 172 -17.36 -8.34 14.96
N GLY A 173 -17.57 -7.18 15.60
CA GLY A 173 -17.70 -7.10 17.06
C GLY A 173 -16.38 -6.90 17.83
N VAL A 174 -15.24 -6.70 17.15
CA VAL A 174 -14.00 -6.30 17.82
C VAL A 174 -14.20 -4.90 18.42
N ALA A 175 -13.78 -4.72 19.67
CA ALA A 175 -13.88 -3.42 20.33
C ALA A 175 -13.03 -2.36 19.59
N ARG A 176 -13.41 -1.08 19.69
CA ARG A 176 -12.83 0.01 18.89
C ARG A 176 -11.31 0.16 19.13
N THR A 177 -10.88 0.13 20.39
CA THR A 177 -9.45 0.29 20.71
C THR A 177 -8.58 -0.85 20.15
N PRO A 178 -8.89 -2.14 20.36
CA PRO A 178 -8.17 -3.23 19.69
C PRO A 178 -8.21 -3.14 18.15
N ALA A 179 -9.31 -2.71 17.55
CA ALA A 179 -9.42 -2.54 16.11
C ALA A 179 -8.45 -1.46 15.58
N VAL A 180 -8.37 -0.31 16.28
CA VAL A 180 -7.42 0.77 15.94
C VAL A 180 -5.97 0.32 16.15
N LEU A 181 -5.69 -0.40 17.23
CA LEU A 181 -4.34 -0.93 17.48
C LEU A 181 -3.92 -1.96 16.43
N ALA A 182 -4.84 -2.81 15.96
CA ALA A 182 -4.56 -3.76 14.89
C ALA A 182 -4.27 -3.04 13.55
N ALA A 183 -5.03 -2.00 13.22
CA ALA A 183 -4.77 -1.16 12.06
C ALA A 183 -3.41 -0.43 12.18
N ALA A 184 -3.09 0.11 13.35
CA ALA A 184 -1.78 0.72 13.59
C ALA A 184 -0.63 -0.30 13.46
N ALA A 185 -0.84 -1.52 13.96
CA ALA A 185 0.14 -2.59 13.86
C ALA A 185 0.39 -3.04 12.41
N SER A 186 -0.64 -3.04 11.55
CA SER A 186 -0.45 -3.33 10.12
C SER A 186 0.46 -2.31 9.44
N GLY A 187 0.36 -1.04 9.79
CA GLY A 187 1.24 0.03 9.27
C GLY A 187 2.71 -0.08 9.74
N LEU A 188 2.99 -0.80 10.84
CA LEU A 188 4.37 -1.00 11.31
C LEU A 188 5.22 -1.92 10.42
N VAL A 189 4.62 -2.60 9.46
CA VAL A 189 5.34 -3.36 8.43
C VAL A 189 6.13 -2.42 7.51
N GLU A 190 5.62 -1.23 7.25
CA GLU A 190 6.23 -0.27 6.33
C GLU A 190 7.63 0.20 6.75
N PRO A 191 7.88 0.67 7.98
CA PRO A 191 9.23 1.09 8.36
C PRO A 191 10.25 -0.06 8.30
N VAL A 192 9.83 -1.30 8.55
CA VAL A 192 10.70 -2.48 8.41
C VAL A 192 11.05 -2.70 6.93
N ALA A 193 10.05 -2.71 6.07
CA ALA A 193 10.23 -2.88 4.62
C ALA A 193 11.02 -1.70 4.01
N GLY A 194 10.73 -0.47 4.46
CA GLY A 194 11.44 0.73 4.03
C GLY A 194 12.91 0.72 4.39
N LEU A 195 13.23 0.29 5.61
CA LEU A 195 14.62 0.12 6.03
C LEU A 195 15.37 -0.93 5.18
N ILE A 196 14.71 -2.03 4.83
CA ILE A 196 15.26 -3.03 3.92
C ILE A 196 15.51 -2.41 2.54
N GLY A 197 14.51 -1.74 1.97
CA GLY A 197 14.57 -1.14 0.63
C GLY A 197 15.69 -0.09 0.52
N VAL A 198 15.74 0.87 1.43
CA VAL A 198 16.77 1.92 1.42
C VAL A 198 18.17 1.33 1.62
N SER A 199 18.31 0.32 2.49
CA SER A 199 19.61 -0.30 2.76
C SER A 199 20.17 -1.05 1.54
N ILE A 200 19.32 -1.77 0.80
CA ILE A 200 19.74 -2.49 -0.41
C ILE A 200 20.20 -1.48 -1.48
N VAL A 201 19.41 -0.46 -1.76
CA VAL A 201 19.69 0.48 -2.86
C VAL A 201 20.86 1.40 -2.52
N SER A 202 21.02 1.82 -1.26
CA SER A 202 22.15 2.66 -0.84
C SER A 202 23.51 1.96 -0.98
N VAL A 203 23.54 0.61 -0.88
CA VAL A 203 24.77 -0.18 -1.07
C VAL A 203 25.00 -0.49 -2.55
N ALA A 204 23.95 -0.71 -3.32
CA ALA A 204 24.05 -1.09 -4.72
C ALA A 204 22.95 -0.43 -5.55
N SER A 205 23.22 0.75 -6.08
CA SER A 205 22.29 1.55 -6.90
C SER A 205 21.76 0.82 -8.14
N ALA A 206 22.47 -0.22 -8.62
CA ALA A 206 22.01 -1.08 -9.70
C ALA A 206 20.67 -1.78 -9.39
N PHE A 207 20.30 -1.93 -8.10
CA PHE A 207 19.02 -2.50 -7.69
C PHE A 207 17.86 -1.50 -7.72
N LEU A 208 18.11 -0.19 -7.87
CA LEU A 208 17.06 0.83 -7.87
C LEU A 208 15.94 0.53 -8.91
N PRO A 209 16.22 0.30 -10.20
CA PRO A 209 15.17 -0.01 -11.17
C PRO A 209 14.38 -1.27 -10.82
N TRP A 210 15.07 -2.29 -10.31
CA TRP A 210 14.44 -3.54 -9.89
C TRP A 210 13.55 -3.35 -8.66
N GLY A 211 14.02 -2.61 -7.64
CA GLY A 211 13.26 -2.35 -6.41
C GLY A 211 11.99 -1.57 -6.69
N LEU A 212 12.09 -0.47 -7.47
CA LEU A 212 10.94 0.33 -7.87
C LEU A 212 9.96 -0.48 -8.72
N GLY A 213 10.45 -1.24 -9.71
CA GLY A 213 9.61 -2.09 -10.55
C GLY A 213 8.90 -3.21 -9.77
N LEU A 214 9.60 -3.87 -8.85
CA LEU A 214 9.03 -4.89 -7.96
C LEU A 214 7.91 -4.32 -7.09
N ALA A 215 8.16 -3.18 -6.42
CA ALA A 215 7.18 -2.53 -5.58
C ALA A 215 5.95 -2.06 -6.39
N GLY A 216 6.17 -1.41 -7.54
CA GLY A 216 5.08 -0.98 -8.42
C GLY A 216 4.24 -2.16 -8.92
N GLY A 217 4.87 -3.26 -9.30
CA GLY A 217 4.17 -4.47 -9.75
C GLY A 217 3.35 -5.14 -8.65
N ALA A 218 3.91 -5.22 -7.44
CA ALA A 218 3.20 -5.72 -6.28
C ALA A 218 1.96 -4.88 -5.98
N MET A 219 2.09 -3.54 -5.97
CA MET A 219 0.96 -2.62 -5.72
C MET A 219 -0.12 -2.72 -6.79
N VAL A 220 0.24 -2.76 -8.08
CA VAL A 220 -0.73 -2.94 -9.18
C VAL A 220 -1.50 -4.26 -9.02
N TYR A 221 -0.79 -5.35 -8.69
CA TYR A 221 -1.43 -6.65 -8.46
C TYR A 221 -2.47 -6.58 -7.34
N VAL A 222 -2.08 -6.01 -6.20
CA VAL A 222 -2.93 -5.82 -5.03
C VAL A 222 -4.20 -5.05 -5.36
N VAL A 223 -4.08 -3.90 -6.01
CA VAL A 223 -5.26 -3.10 -6.38
C VAL A 223 -6.20 -3.89 -7.28
N ALA A 224 -5.65 -4.62 -8.25
CA ALA A 224 -6.44 -5.38 -9.21
C ALA A 224 -7.07 -6.65 -8.61
N SER A 225 -6.34 -7.37 -7.73
CA SER A 225 -6.80 -8.66 -7.19
C SER A 225 -7.66 -8.53 -5.93
N ASP A 226 -7.41 -7.51 -5.11
CA ASP A 226 -7.96 -7.46 -3.76
C ASP A 226 -8.84 -6.21 -3.55
N ILE A 227 -8.33 -5.00 -3.77
CA ILE A 227 -9.05 -3.77 -3.39
C ILE A 227 -10.24 -3.52 -4.32
N ILE A 228 -10.05 -3.55 -5.61
CA ILE A 228 -11.14 -3.29 -6.58
C ILE A 228 -12.25 -4.35 -6.48
N PRO A 229 -11.96 -5.68 -6.45
CA PRO A 229 -12.99 -6.69 -6.29
C PRO A 229 -13.75 -6.58 -4.96
N ASP A 230 -13.05 -6.36 -3.83
CA ASP A 230 -13.69 -6.23 -2.52
C ASP A 230 -14.62 -5.01 -2.47
N ALA A 231 -14.19 -3.87 -3.00
CA ALA A 231 -14.99 -2.67 -3.07
C ALA A 231 -16.27 -2.83 -3.94
N HIS A 232 -16.21 -3.63 -5.02
CA HIS A 232 -17.37 -3.90 -5.87
C HIS A 232 -18.35 -4.94 -5.27
N GLN A 233 -17.85 -5.92 -4.52
CA GLN A 233 -18.69 -6.98 -3.93
C GLN A 233 -19.52 -6.49 -2.74
N ARG A 234 -19.09 -5.43 -2.05
CA ARG A 234 -19.76 -4.97 -0.82
C ARG A 234 -21.12 -4.34 -1.07
N ILE A 235 -21.44 -3.81 -2.27
CA ILE A 235 -22.75 -3.19 -2.54
C ILE A 235 -23.09 -3.14 -4.05
N ALA A 236 -24.40 -3.29 -4.33
CA ALA A 236 -25.04 -2.92 -5.60
C ALA A 236 -24.94 -1.38 -5.82
N GLY A 237 -23.79 -0.86 -6.21
CA GLY A 237 -23.55 0.59 -6.34
C GLY A 237 -22.14 0.92 -6.86
N GLY A 238 -21.67 0.23 -7.89
CA GLY A 238 -20.31 0.40 -8.45
C GLY A 238 -19.88 1.83 -8.81
N GLY A 239 -20.83 2.76 -9.00
CA GLY A 239 -20.52 4.14 -9.36
C GLY A 239 -19.72 4.93 -8.32
N ARG A 240 -19.86 4.63 -7.03
CA ARG A 240 -19.13 5.35 -5.97
C ARG A 240 -17.70 4.87 -5.80
N VAL A 241 -17.45 3.57 -5.99
CA VAL A 241 -16.09 3.01 -6.04
C VAL A 241 -15.33 3.64 -7.20
N SER A 242 -15.93 3.65 -8.39
CA SER A 242 -15.32 4.25 -9.58
C SER A 242 -15.08 5.76 -9.42
N ALA A 243 -16.02 6.49 -8.79
CA ALA A 243 -15.84 7.92 -8.50
C ALA A 243 -14.68 8.15 -7.51
N GLY A 244 -14.59 7.34 -6.46
CA GLY A 244 -13.46 7.37 -5.53
C GLY A 244 -12.15 7.09 -6.24
N LEU A 245 -12.08 6.02 -7.04
CA LEU A 245 -10.90 5.62 -7.78
C LEU A 245 -10.42 6.74 -8.73
N MET A 246 -11.33 7.35 -9.49
CA MET A 246 -10.97 8.46 -10.37
C MET A 246 -10.50 9.69 -9.60
N ALA A 247 -11.11 9.98 -8.46
CA ALA A 247 -10.69 11.10 -7.60
C ALA A 247 -9.29 10.87 -7.01
N GLY A 248 -9.03 9.66 -6.50
CA GLY A 248 -7.71 9.29 -5.95
C GLY A 248 -6.62 9.29 -7.03
N LEU A 249 -6.91 8.71 -8.19
CA LEU A 249 -5.99 8.71 -9.33
C LEU A 249 -5.66 10.14 -9.78
N ALA A 250 -6.68 10.99 -9.93
CA ALA A 250 -6.47 12.38 -10.33
C ALA A 250 -5.68 13.18 -9.28
N ALA A 251 -5.96 12.97 -7.99
CA ALA A 251 -5.25 13.65 -6.91
C ALA A 251 -3.76 13.27 -6.89
N MET A 252 -3.44 11.98 -6.95
CA MET A 252 -2.06 11.52 -6.92
C MET A 252 -1.31 11.87 -8.20
N MET A 253 -1.95 11.73 -9.37
CA MET A 253 -1.36 12.17 -10.64
C MET A 253 -1.02 13.67 -10.60
N PHE A 254 -1.91 14.51 -10.04
CA PHE A 254 -1.64 15.93 -9.87
C PHE A 254 -0.44 16.18 -8.93
N LEU A 255 -0.35 15.46 -7.81
CA LEU A 255 0.78 15.60 -6.89
C LEU A 255 2.09 15.21 -7.55
N ASP A 256 2.14 14.04 -8.20
CA ASP A 256 3.36 13.57 -8.88
C ASP A 256 3.80 14.50 -10.02
N THR A 257 2.87 14.96 -10.85
CA THR A 257 3.22 15.80 -12.00
C THR A 257 3.50 17.27 -11.65
N SER A 258 3.08 17.73 -10.46
CA SER A 258 3.28 19.12 -10.03
C SER A 258 4.48 19.27 -9.09
N PHE A 259 4.86 18.24 -8.35
CA PHE A 259 5.85 18.29 -7.28
C PHE A 259 6.89 17.16 -7.31
N GLY A 260 6.70 16.16 -8.16
CA GLY A 260 7.60 15.01 -8.38
C GLY A 260 8.72 15.26 -9.38
#